data_11e21614720d57a904c06afe62248bdb
#
_entry.id   11e21614720d57a904c06afe62248bdb
#
_cell.length_a   1.000
_cell.length_b   1.000
_cell.length_c   1.000
_cell.angle_alpha   90.00
_cell.angle_beta   90.00
_cell.angle_gamma   90.00
#
_symmetry.space_group_name_H-M   'P 1'
#
loop_
_entity.id
_entity.type
_entity.pdbx_description
1 polymer ?
#
loop_
_entity_poly.entity_id
_entity_poly.type
_entity_poly.pdbx_seq_one_letter_code
_entity_poly.pdbx_strand_id
1 'polypeptide(L)'
;TGRLIMQYASQNLIPVTLELGGKSANVFFDDVAREKDAYYDKALEGFTFFALNGGEVCTCPSRALIQRSIYDGFLSDGLERVGKIVQGNPLDPNTMLGAQASNDQLEKILSYIDIGKAGGAKLLAGGERVDLGGDLSEGFYVQPTVFEGTNDMRIFQEEIFGPVVSVTSFDDYSDAISIANDTLYGLGAGVWSRSGDTAYRAGRDIEAGRVW
;
A
#
# COMPACT_ATOMS: atom_id res chain seq x y z
N THR A 1 19.77 6.07 -4.84
CA THR A 1 20.69 5.86 -3.70
C THR A 1 21.41 4.53 -3.81
N GLY A 2 20.73 3.36 -3.90
CA GLY A 2 21.34 2.03 -3.88
C GLY A 2 22.45 1.82 -4.92
N ARG A 3 22.22 2.24 -6.17
CA ARG A 3 23.25 2.17 -7.24
C ARG A 3 24.51 2.92 -6.88
N LEU A 4 24.39 4.12 -6.29
CA LEU A 4 25.54 4.93 -5.87
C LEU A 4 26.30 4.25 -4.72
N ILE A 5 25.58 3.68 -3.75
CA ILE A 5 26.21 2.94 -2.65
C ILE A 5 27.03 1.76 -3.21
N MET A 6 26.46 0.98 -4.13
CA MET A 6 27.16 -0.13 -4.78
C MET A 6 28.41 0.34 -5.56
N GLN A 7 28.31 1.46 -6.28
CA GLN A 7 29.45 2.04 -7.00
C GLN A 7 30.59 2.43 -6.06
N TYR A 8 30.29 3.05 -4.91
CA TYR A 8 31.31 3.43 -3.92
C TYR A 8 31.90 2.19 -3.23
N ALA A 9 31.05 1.24 -2.84
CA ALA A 9 31.51 0.02 -2.19
C ALA A 9 32.41 -0.83 -3.09
N SER A 10 32.13 -0.87 -4.41
CA SER A 10 32.90 -1.66 -5.37
C SER A 10 34.36 -1.23 -5.48
N GLN A 11 34.70 0.04 -5.20
CA GLN A 11 36.08 0.55 -5.25
C GLN A 11 37.00 -0.14 -4.22
N ASN A 12 36.42 -0.57 -3.09
CA ASN A 12 37.16 -1.21 -2.01
C ASN A 12 36.71 -2.67 -1.77
N LEU A 13 35.89 -3.23 -2.66
CA LEU A 13 35.30 -4.58 -2.58
C LEU A 13 34.57 -4.85 -1.26
N ILE A 14 33.89 -3.82 -0.72
CA ILE A 14 33.13 -3.92 0.53
C ILE A 14 31.80 -4.62 0.26
N PRO A 15 31.46 -5.70 1.00
CA PRO A 15 30.13 -6.31 0.94
C PRO A 15 29.05 -5.30 1.36
N VAL A 16 27.93 -5.27 0.63
CA VAL A 16 26.84 -4.33 0.89
C VAL A 16 25.52 -5.08 0.98
N THR A 17 24.76 -4.83 2.06
CA THR A 17 23.35 -5.17 2.15
C THR A 17 22.55 -3.89 1.98
N LEU A 18 21.56 -3.92 1.07
CA LEU A 18 20.74 -2.76 0.74
C LEU A 18 19.28 -3.02 1.11
N GLU A 19 18.75 -2.16 1.95
CA GLU A 19 17.31 -2.01 2.17
C GLU A 19 16.85 -0.71 1.48
N LEU A 20 15.92 -0.84 0.52
CA LEU A 20 15.51 0.25 -0.36
C LEU A 20 13.99 0.41 -0.37
N GLY A 21 13.47 1.31 -1.20
CA GLY A 21 12.04 1.55 -1.32
C GLY A 21 11.25 0.42 -1.96
N GLY A 22 9.94 0.51 -1.89
CA GLY A 22 9.01 -0.45 -2.46
C GLY A 22 7.74 0.20 -3.00
N LYS A 23 7.03 -0.56 -3.85
CA LYS A 23 5.66 -0.27 -4.29
C LYS A 23 4.88 -1.59 -4.30
N SER A 24 4.80 -2.19 -3.12
CA SER A 24 4.32 -3.55 -2.93
C SER A 24 2.88 -3.74 -3.42
N ALA A 25 2.66 -4.78 -4.21
CA ALA A 25 1.33 -5.20 -4.62
C ALA A 25 0.70 -6.07 -3.52
N ASN A 26 -0.59 -5.85 -3.25
CA ASN A 26 -1.43 -6.68 -2.41
C ASN A 26 -2.55 -7.24 -3.30
N VAL A 27 -2.50 -8.51 -3.61
CA VAL A 27 -3.33 -9.15 -4.65
C VAL A 27 -4.45 -9.95 -4.00
N PHE A 28 -5.71 -9.60 -4.33
CA PHE A 28 -6.91 -10.25 -3.78
C PHE A 28 -7.64 -11.00 -4.89
N PHE A 29 -7.53 -12.34 -4.89
CA PHE A 29 -8.25 -13.21 -5.82
C PHE A 29 -9.72 -13.37 -5.41
N ASP A 30 -10.58 -13.74 -6.34
CA ASP A 30 -12.04 -13.78 -6.16
C ASP A 30 -12.50 -14.79 -5.11
N ASP A 31 -11.75 -15.87 -4.92
CA ASP A 31 -12.08 -16.89 -3.94
C ASP A 31 -12.03 -16.39 -2.48
N VAL A 32 -11.37 -15.23 -2.24
CA VAL A 32 -11.40 -14.54 -0.93
C VAL A 32 -12.82 -14.20 -0.51
N ALA A 33 -13.65 -13.76 -1.45
CA ALA A 33 -15.03 -13.33 -1.19
C ALA A 33 -16.07 -14.45 -1.31
N ARG A 34 -15.64 -15.71 -1.52
CA ARG A 34 -16.55 -16.86 -1.60
C ARG A 34 -17.46 -16.98 -0.35
N GLU A 35 -16.88 -16.71 0.81
CA GLU A 35 -17.57 -16.66 2.10
C GLU A 35 -17.11 -15.43 2.89
N LYS A 36 -18.04 -14.70 3.51
CA LYS A 36 -17.71 -13.57 4.40
C LYS A 36 -17.45 -14.09 5.82
N ASP A 37 -16.43 -14.90 5.97
CA ASP A 37 -15.97 -15.54 7.20
C ASP A 37 -14.74 -14.83 7.81
N ALA A 38 -14.08 -15.45 8.78
CA ALA A 38 -12.89 -14.91 9.44
C ALA A 38 -11.72 -14.71 8.46
N TYR A 39 -11.61 -15.50 7.39
CA TYR A 39 -10.57 -15.30 6.37
C TYR A 39 -10.84 -14.05 5.52
N TYR A 40 -12.11 -13.84 5.12
CA TYR A 40 -12.52 -12.61 4.45
C TYR A 40 -12.25 -11.37 5.31
N ASP A 41 -12.55 -11.45 6.62
CA ASP A 41 -12.26 -10.37 7.57
C ASP A 41 -10.75 -10.07 7.66
N LYS A 42 -9.92 -11.12 7.65
CA LYS A 42 -8.45 -10.96 7.60
C LYS A 42 -7.95 -10.38 6.27
N ALA A 43 -8.57 -10.69 5.15
CA ALA A 43 -8.24 -10.08 3.88
C ALA A 43 -8.56 -8.58 3.86
N LEU A 44 -9.71 -8.19 4.45
CA LEU A 44 -10.05 -6.77 4.64
C LEU A 44 -9.09 -6.05 5.60
N GLU A 45 -8.63 -6.72 6.67
CA GLU A 45 -7.57 -6.20 7.52
C GLU A 45 -6.27 -6.00 6.70
N GLY A 46 -5.91 -6.99 5.89
CA GLY A 46 -4.77 -6.91 4.96
C GLY A 46 -4.89 -5.76 3.95
N PHE A 47 -6.10 -5.42 3.51
CA PHE A 47 -6.34 -4.25 2.66
C PHE A 47 -5.95 -2.95 3.38
N THR A 48 -6.19 -2.83 4.69
CA THR A 48 -5.87 -1.62 5.47
C THR A 48 -4.38 -1.49 5.83
N PHE A 49 -3.55 -2.50 5.58
CA PHE A 49 -2.12 -2.47 5.94
C PHE A 49 -1.30 -1.38 5.24
N PHE A 50 -1.83 -0.75 4.21
CA PHE A 50 -1.20 0.43 3.61
C PHE A 50 -1.05 1.60 4.60
N ALA A 51 -1.88 1.64 5.66
CA ALA A 51 -1.84 2.64 6.71
C ALA A 51 -1.00 2.21 7.93
N LEU A 52 -0.48 0.97 7.96
CA LEU A 52 0.33 0.48 9.06
C LEU A 52 1.53 1.41 9.30
N ASN A 53 1.74 1.81 10.55
CA ASN A 53 2.81 2.71 10.97
C ASN A 53 2.86 4.00 10.12
N GLY A 54 1.70 4.60 9.81
CA GLY A 54 1.64 5.80 8.99
C GLY A 54 1.90 5.57 7.50
N GLY A 55 1.94 4.32 7.04
CA GLY A 55 2.39 3.99 5.68
C GLY A 55 3.89 4.20 5.46
N GLU A 56 4.63 4.55 6.52
CA GLU A 56 6.09 4.76 6.51
C GLU A 56 6.82 3.43 6.72
N VAL A 57 6.52 2.46 5.87
CA VAL A 57 7.09 1.11 5.86
C VAL A 57 7.46 0.74 4.42
N CYS A 58 8.71 0.36 4.18
CA CYS A 58 9.23 0.06 2.84
C CYS A 58 8.48 -1.10 2.14
N THR A 59 8.00 -2.09 2.90
CA THR A 59 7.20 -3.21 2.40
C THR A 59 5.70 -2.96 2.44
N CYS A 60 5.25 -1.75 2.80
CA CYS A 60 3.83 -1.42 2.92
C CYS A 60 3.09 -1.72 1.61
N PRO A 61 1.93 -2.43 1.65
CA PRO A 61 1.18 -2.79 0.46
C PRO A 61 0.44 -1.56 -0.10
N SER A 62 1.14 -0.73 -0.83
CA SER A 62 0.66 0.57 -1.34
C SER A 62 -0.05 0.49 -2.69
N ARG A 63 -0.13 -0.72 -3.30
CA ARG A 63 -1.03 -1.04 -4.43
C ARG A 63 -1.95 -2.19 -4.03
N ALA A 64 -3.26 -2.02 -4.18
CA ALA A 64 -4.23 -3.09 -4.01
C ALA A 64 -4.78 -3.51 -5.38
N LEU A 65 -4.52 -4.77 -5.74
CA LEU A 65 -4.99 -5.38 -6.97
C LEU A 65 -6.14 -6.33 -6.62
N ILE A 66 -7.34 -6.02 -7.08
CA ILE A 66 -8.56 -6.76 -6.70
C ILE A 66 -9.15 -7.40 -7.95
N GLN A 67 -9.44 -8.71 -7.91
CA GLN A 67 -10.03 -9.39 -9.05
C GLN A 67 -11.40 -8.79 -9.38
N ARG A 68 -11.64 -8.55 -10.68
CA ARG A 68 -12.80 -7.80 -11.19
C ARG A 68 -14.14 -8.34 -10.69
N SER A 69 -14.27 -9.66 -10.57
CA SER A 69 -15.52 -10.30 -10.13
C SER A 69 -15.94 -9.95 -8.71
N ILE A 70 -15.00 -9.55 -7.84
CA ILE A 70 -15.28 -9.16 -6.45
C ILE A 70 -15.03 -7.67 -6.18
N TYR A 71 -14.56 -6.92 -7.19
CA TYR A 71 -14.00 -5.58 -7.03
C TYR A 71 -14.90 -4.63 -6.24
N ASP A 72 -16.14 -4.42 -6.70
CA ASP A 72 -17.04 -3.43 -6.10
C ASP A 72 -17.39 -3.78 -4.64
N GLY A 73 -17.72 -5.04 -4.39
CA GLY A 73 -18.12 -5.51 -3.06
C GLY A 73 -16.96 -5.48 -2.06
N PHE A 74 -15.78 -6.01 -2.46
CA PHE A 74 -14.60 -6.04 -1.61
C PHE A 74 -14.07 -4.63 -1.34
N LEU A 75 -14.03 -3.77 -2.36
CA LEU A 75 -13.59 -2.37 -2.21
C LEU A 75 -14.53 -1.58 -1.28
N SER A 76 -15.84 -1.77 -1.41
CA SER A 76 -16.84 -1.15 -0.53
C SER A 76 -16.62 -1.53 0.94
N ASP A 77 -16.47 -2.84 1.22
CA ASP A 77 -16.20 -3.35 2.58
C ASP A 77 -14.84 -2.85 3.10
N GLY A 78 -13.84 -2.77 2.21
CA GLY A 78 -12.50 -2.23 2.52
C GLY A 78 -12.53 -0.75 2.89
N LEU A 79 -13.26 0.07 2.13
CA LEU A 79 -13.44 1.50 2.41
C LEU A 79 -14.16 1.73 3.75
N GLU A 80 -15.16 0.92 4.08
CA GLU A 80 -15.81 0.97 5.40
C GLU A 80 -14.80 0.71 6.51
N ARG A 81 -13.87 -0.24 6.31
CA ARG A 81 -12.82 -0.55 7.29
C ARG A 81 -11.79 0.58 7.39
N VAL A 82 -11.39 1.19 6.28
CA VAL A 82 -10.50 2.37 6.27
C VAL A 82 -11.11 3.52 7.07
N GLY A 83 -12.42 3.75 6.94
CA GLY A 83 -13.14 4.77 7.70
C GLY A 83 -13.16 4.55 9.23
N LYS A 84 -12.82 3.35 9.70
CA LYS A 84 -12.73 3.00 11.14
C LYS A 84 -11.32 3.19 11.72
N ILE A 85 -10.34 3.60 10.93
CA ILE A 85 -8.96 3.84 11.39
C ILE A 85 -8.95 5.07 12.30
N VAL A 86 -8.59 4.87 13.56
CA VAL A 86 -8.52 5.94 14.57
C VAL A 86 -7.13 6.57 14.55
N GLN A 87 -7.09 7.88 14.27
CA GLN A 87 -5.86 8.67 14.37
C GLN A 87 -5.77 9.36 15.73
N GLY A 88 -4.55 9.45 16.29
CA GLY A 88 -4.39 10.04 17.61
C GLY A 88 -2.98 9.99 18.17
N ASN A 89 -2.88 10.16 19.48
CA ASN A 89 -1.63 10.02 20.21
C ASN A 89 -1.18 8.53 20.19
N PRO A 90 0.03 8.21 19.73
CA PRO A 90 0.52 6.82 19.67
C PRO A 90 0.68 6.15 21.04
N LEU A 91 0.62 6.89 22.14
CA LEU A 91 0.62 6.33 23.50
C LEU A 91 -0.78 5.93 23.99
N ASP A 92 -1.85 6.29 23.27
CA ASP A 92 -3.21 5.82 23.54
C ASP A 92 -3.40 4.45 22.87
N PRO A 93 -3.76 3.39 23.65
CA PRO A 93 -3.96 2.04 23.11
C PRO A 93 -5.11 1.94 22.06
N ASN A 94 -5.97 2.94 21.97
CA ASN A 94 -7.04 2.98 20.97
C ASN A 94 -6.59 3.64 19.64
N THR A 95 -5.42 4.28 19.62
CA THR A 95 -4.87 4.87 18.40
C THR A 95 -4.34 3.78 17.46
N MET A 96 -4.81 3.81 16.23
CA MET A 96 -4.36 2.90 15.18
C MET A 96 -3.30 3.55 14.29
N LEU A 97 -3.33 4.88 14.15
CA LEU A 97 -2.48 5.65 13.25
C LEU A 97 -2.00 6.94 13.94
N GLY A 98 -0.68 7.08 14.12
CA GLY A 98 -0.02 8.28 14.65
C GLY A 98 0.26 9.33 13.57
N ALA A 99 1.00 10.36 13.96
CA ALA A 99 1.51 11.38 13.04
C ALA A 99 2.60 10.83 12.12
N GLN A 100 2.82 11.49 10.98
CA GLN A 100 3.97 11.24 10.10
C GLN A 100 5.28 11.68 10.81
N ALA A 101 6.42 11.14 10.35
CA ALA A 101 7.71 11.33 11.00
C ALA A 101 8.19 12.80 10.97
N SER A 102 7.78 13.60 9.98
CA SER A 102 8.20 14.99 9.82
C SER A 102 7.22 15.80 8.96
N ASN A 103 7.35 17.13 9.02
CA ASN A 103 6.64 18.01 8.10
C ASN A 103 7.02 17.77 6.64
N ASP A 104 8.29 17.54 6.34
CA ASP A 104 8.75 17.29 4.97
C ASP A 104 8.09 16.01 4.40
N GLN A 105 7.91 14.98 5.24
CA GLN A 105 7.21 13.78 4.83
C GLN A 105 5.71 14.03 4.63
N LEU A 106 5.06 14.79 5.51
CA LEU A 106 3.66 15.19 5.32
C LEU A 106 3.48 15.95 4.00
N GLU A 107 4.32 16.96 3.73
CA GLU A 107 4.24 17.75 2.49
C GLU A 107 4.49 16.87 1.24
N LYS A 108 5.42 15.92 1.32
CA LYS A 108 5.63 14.94 0.26
C LYS A 108 4.35 14.12 0.00
N ILE A 109 3.72 13.59 1.04
CA ILE A 109 2.49 12.81 0.91
C ILE A 109 1.38 13.64 0.29
N LEU A 110 1.16 14.86 0.77
CA LEU A 110 0.15 15.78 0.23
C LEU A 110 0.42 16.10 -1.25
N SER A 111 1.68 16.31 -1.63
CA SER A 111 2.05 16.53 -3.03
C SER A 111 1.70 15.33 -3.93
N TYR A 112 1.86 14.09 -3.45
CA TYR A 112 1.44 12.89 -4.18
C TYR A 112 -0.07 12.72 -4.25
N ILE A 113 -0.80 13.15 -3.23
CA ILE A 113 -2.27 13.21 -3.27
C ILE A 113 -2.72 14.16 -4.39
N ASP A 114 -2.09 15.32 -4.50
CA ASP A 114 -2.37 16.29 -5.57
C ASP A 114 -1.97 15.73 -6.96
N ILE A 115 -0.83 15.04 -7.06
CA ILE A 115 -0.42 14.34 -8.28
C ILE A 115 -1.46 13.28 -8.68
N GLY A 116 -2.00 12.53 -7.74
CA GLY A 116 -3.05 11.55 -8.00
C GLY A 116 -4.32 12.20 -8.56
N LYS A 117 -4.79 13.25 -7.90
CA LYS A 117 -5.96 14.05 -8.35
C LYS A 117 -5.73 14.64 -9.74
N ALA A 118 -4.58 15.30 -9.96
CA ALA A 118 -4.23 15.92 -11.25
C ALA A 118 -4.00 14.87 -12.36
N GLY A 119 -3.53 13.67 -12.01
CA GLY A 119 -3.37 12.54 -12.94
C GLY A 119 -4.66 11.83 -13.32
N GLY A 120 -5.80 12.26 -12.79
CA GLY A 120 -7.11 11.69 -13.12
C GLY A 120 -7.48 10.45 -12.29
N ALA A 121 -6.72 10.12 -11.24
CA ALA A 121 -7.13 9.08 -10.30
C ALA A 121 -8.35 9.54 -9.49
N LYS A 122 -9.29 8.62 -9.26
CA LYS A 122 -10.48 8.89 -8.48
C LYS A 122 -10.18 8.74 -6.99
N LEU A 123 -10.31 9.83 -6.22
CA LEU A 123 -10.20 9.78 -4.77
C LEU A 123 -11.46 9.12 -4.18
N LEU A 124 -11.26 8.02 -3.45
CA LEU A 124 -12.34 7.25 -2.83
C LEU A 124 -12.48 7.53 -1.32
N ALA A 125 -11.37 7.81 -0.63
CA ALA A 125 -11.34 8.15 0.78
C ALA A 125 -10.11 9.00 1.11
N GLY A 126 -10.20 9.81 2.18
CA GLY A 126 -9.10 10.62 2.67
C GLY A 126 -8.72 11.78 1.76
N GLY A 127 -7.43 12.01 1.61
CA GLY A 127 -6.89 13.00 0.66
C GLY A 127 -6.59 14.37 1.25
N GLU A 128 -6.56 14.51 2.59
CA GLU A 128 -6.36 15.78 3.27
C GLU A 128 -5.50 15.65 4.54
N ARG A 129 -4.84 16.75 4.90
CA ARG A 129 -4.26 16.89 6.23
C ARG A 129 -5.37 16.91 7.29
N VAL A 130 -5.08 16.39 8.47
CA VAL A 130 -6.00 16.37 9.61
C VAL A 130 -5.47 17.27 10.71
N ASP A 131 -6.32 18.10 11.28
CA ASP A 131 -6.11 18.73 12.58
C ASP A 131 -6.95 17.98 13.62
N LEU A 132 -6.29 17.28 14.54
CA LEU A 132 -6.94 16.54 15.63
C LEU A 132 -7.28 17.42 16.83
N GLY A 133 -6.88 18.70 16.81
CA GLY A 133 -7.13 19.65 17.88
C GLY A 133 -6.34 19.42 19.17
N GLY A 134 -6.51 20.33 20.13
CA GLY A 134 -5.87 20.25 21.44
C GLY A 134 -4.34 20.09 21.34
N ASP A 135 -3.77 19.22 22.14
CA ASP A 135 -2.31 18.97 22.18
C ASP A 135 -1.77 18.29 20.88
N LEU A 136 -2.65 17.85 19.99
CA LEU A 136 -2.29 17.19 18.73
C LEU A 136 -2.39 18.12 17.51
N SER A 137 -2.82 19.40 17.66
CA SER A 137 -3.06 20.34 16.56
C SER A 137 -1.82 20.63 15.70
N GLU A 138 -0.63 20.60 16.30
CA GLU A 138 0.64 20.79 15.58
C GLU A 138 1.20 19.49 14.96
N GLY A 139 0.48 18.38 15.09
CA GLY A 139 0.92 17.07 14.58
C GLY A 139 0.84 16.98 13.06
N PHE A 140 1.68 16.11 12.50
CA PHE A 140 1.78 15.87 11.06
C PHE A 140 0.82 14.76 10.61
N TYR A 141 -0.48 14.99 10.78
CA TYR A 141 -1.51 14.01 10.47
C TYR A 141 -2.05 14.16 9.05
N VAL A 142 -2.22 13.02 8.36
CA VAL A 142 -2.87 12.92 7.06
C VAL A 142 -3.87 11.77 7.08
N GLN A 143 -5.01 11.94 6.45
CA GLN A 143 -6.03 10.89 6.37
C GLN A 143 -5.51 9.67 5.63
N PRO A 144 -5.83 8.43 6.08
CA PRO A 144 -5.69 7.24 5.24
C PRO A 144 -6.40 7.48 3.91
N THR A 145 -5.65 7.38 2.82
CA THR A 145 -6.10 7.83 1.49
C THR A 145 -6.16 6.67 0.52
N VAL A 146 -7.27 6.55 -0.19
CA VAL A 146 -7.51 5.51 -1.19
C VAL A 146 -7.82 6.15 -2.53
N PHE A 147 -7.03 5.81 -3.55
CA PHE A 147 -7.26 6.18 -4.93
C PHE A 147 -7.61 4.97 -5.78
N GLU A 148 -8.53 5.14 -6.72
CA GLU A 148 -8.80 4.22 -7.82
C GLU A 148 -8.19 4.77 -9.10
N GLY A 149 -7.52 3.90 -9.88
CA GLY A 149 -6.89 4.31 -11.12
C GLY A 149 -6.26 3.16 -11.90
N THR A 150 -5.31 3.47 -12.77
CA THR A 150 -4.58 2.53 -13.62
C THR A 150 -3.11 2.43 -13.23
N ASN A 151 -2.48 1.28 -13.48
CA ASN A 151 -1.13 0.99 -12.97
C ASN A 151 -0.03 1.89 -13.55
N ASP A 152 -0.26 2.55 -14.67
CA ASP A 152 0.65 3.50 -15.32
C ASP A 152 0.71 4.89 -14.63
N MET A 153 -0.25 5.19 -13.75
CA MET A 153 -0.27 6.46 -13.02
C MET A 153 0.89 6.57 -12.03
N ARG A 154 1.44 7.76 -11.85
CA ARG A 154 2.57 8.00 -10.94
C ARG A 154 2.35 7.48 -9.53
N ILE A 155 1.12 7.63 -9.00
CA ILE A 155 0.76 7.14 -7.65
C ILE A 155 0.77 5.61 -7.53
N PHE A 156 0.74 4.87 -8.65
CA PHE A 156 0.92 3.41 -8.70
C PHE A 156 2.38 3.01 -8.88
N GLN A 157 3.22 3.88 -9.47
CA GLN A 157 4.59 3.57 -9.85
C GLN A 157 5.63 4.11 -8.86
N GLU A 158 5.34 5.20 -8.15
CA GLU A 158 6.30 5.87 -7.28
C GLU A 158 5.99 5.62 -5.80
N GLU A 159 7.04 5.48 -4.98
CA GLU A 159 6.92 5.32 -3.52
C GLU A 159 6.51 6.63 -2.85
N ILE A 160 5.32 6.66 -2.26
CA ILE A 160 4.80 7.82 -1.51
C ILE A 160 5.38 7.82 -0.09
N PHE A 161 5.46 6.64 0.53
CA PHE A 161 5.91 6.44 1.92
C PHE A 161 5.00 7.14 2.92
N GLY A 162 3.70 6.88 2.79
CA GLY A 162 2.62 7.44 3.61
C GLY A 162 1.36 6.57 3.50
N PRO A 163 0.29 6.89 4.25
CA PRO A 163 -0.92 6.08 4.32
C PRO A 163 -1.80 6.27 3.07
N VAL A 164 -1.24 5.98 1.90
CA VAL A 164 -1.88 6.13 0.60
C VAL A 164 -1.80 4.81 -0.16
N VAL A 165 -2.96 4.29 -0.58
CA VAL A 165 -3.06 3.10 -1.42
C VAL A 165 -3.71 3.44 -2.76
N SER A 166 -3.17 2.85 -3.81
CA SER A 166 -3.71 2.92 -5.17
C SER A 166 -4.36 1.60 -5.54
N VAL A 167 -5.63 1.62 -5.91
CA VAL A 167 -6.46 0.43 -6.15
C VAL A 167 -6.77 0.31 -7.64
N THR A 168 -6.58 -0.89 -8.18
CA THR A 168 -7.00 -1.24 -9.55
C THR A 168 -7.56 -2.66 -9.61
N SER A 169 -8.33 -2.97 -10.64
CA SER A 169 -8.81 -4.33 -10.88
C SER A 169 -7.88 -5.11 -11.80
N PHE A 170 -7.95 -6.44 -11.73
CA PHE A 170 -7.37 -7.36 -12.70
C PHE A 170 -8.40 -8.41 -13.14
N ASP A 171 -8.21 -9.00 -14.31
CA ASP A 171 -9.18 -9.93 -14.88
C ASP A 171 -8.91 -11.40 -14.49
N ASP A 172 -7.66 -11.85 -14.63
CA ASP A 172 -7.25 -13.22 -14.36
C ASP A 172 -5.88 -13.29 -13.70
N TYR A 173 -5.40 -14.51 -13.43
CA TYR A 173 -4.11 -14.76 -12.80
C TYR A 173 -2.94 -14.10 -13.57
N SER A 174 -2.92 -14.22 -14.88
CA SER A 174 -1.83 -13.68 -15.72
C SER A 174 -1.79 -12.16 -15.67
N ASP A 175 -2.96 -11.53 -15.68
CA ASP A 175 -3.11 -10.08 -15.56
C ASP A 175 -2.67 -9.60 -14.17
N ALA A 176 -3.07 -10.32 -13.10
CA ALA A 176 -2.62 -10.00 -11.73
C ALA A 176 -1.09 -10.00 -11.61
N ILE A 177 -0.42 -11.03 -12.14
CA ILE A 177 1.05 -11.14 -12.10
C ILE A 177 1.70 -10.05 -12.95
N SER A 178 1.16 -9.78 -14.14
CA SER A 178 1.65 -8.72 -15.02
C SER A 178 1.62 -7.36 -14.33
N ILE A 179 0.48 -6.98 -13.73
CA ILE A 179 0.33 -5.72 -13.01
C ILE A 179 1.22 -5.69 -11.75
N ALA A 180 1.29 -6.79 -11.00
CA ALA A 180 2.13 -6.86 -9.79
C ALA A 180 3.60 -6.59 -10.09
N ASN A 181 4.11 -7.15 -11.20
CA ASN A 181 5.51 -7.05 -11.64
C ASN A 181 5.82 -5.76 -12.42
N ASP A 182 4.81 -5.05 -12.91
CA ASP A 182 4.99 -3.80 -13.65
C ASP A 182 5.30 -2.63 -12.70
N THR A 183 6.53 -2.64 -12.19
CA THR A 183 7.10 -1.64 -11.28
C THR A 183 8.64 -1.72 -11.33
N LEU A 184 9.31 -0.64 -10.95
CA LEU A 184 10.78 -0.63 -10.77
C LEU A 184 11.25 -1.26 -9.46
N TYR A 185 10.31 -1.60 -8.57
CA TYR A 185 10.60 -2.16 -7.25
C TYR A 185 10.41 -3.69 -7.25
N GLY A 186 10.99 -4.33 -6.25
CA GLY A 186 10.89 -5.78 -6.08
C GLY A 186 11.06 -6.18 -4.60
N LEU A 187 10.60 -5.32 -3.66
CA LEU A 187 10.85 -5.55 -2.24
C LEU A 187 9.85 -6.54 -1.62
N GLY A 188 8.56 -6.28 -1.74
CA GLY A 188 7.52 -7.09 -1.12
C GLY A 188 6.23 -7.19 -1.93
N ALA A 189 5.42 -8.21 -1.62
CA ALA A 189 4.06 -8.37 -2.11
C ALA A 189 3.22 -9.18 -1.12
N GLY A 190 1.90 -9.06 -1.20
CA GLY A 190 0.93 -9.89 -0.48
C GLY A 190 -0.01 -10.60 -1.45
N VAL A 191 -0.43 -11.82 -1.11
CA VAL A 191 -1.35 -12.61 -1.91
C VAL A 191 -2.45 -13.18 -1.04
N TRP A 192 -3.69 -12.92 -1.42
CA TRP A 192 -4.89 -13.40 -0.73
C TRP A 192 -5.66 -14.33 -1.65
N SER A 193 -5.67 -15.60 -1.33
CA SER A 193 -6.43 -16.65 -2.01
C SER A 193 -6.68 -17.80 -1.04
N ARG A 194 -7.84 -18.46 -1.17
CA ARG A 194 -8.13 -19.71 -0.45
C ARG A 194 -7.50 -20.94 -1.11
N SER A 195 -6.99 -20.76 -2.33
CA SER A 195 -6.30 -21.80 -3.08
C SER A 195 -4.81 -21.80 -2.76
N GLY A 196 -4.31 -22.85 -2.11
CA GLY A 196 -2.88 -23.03 -1.86
C GLY A 196 -2.06 -23.09 -3.16
N ASP A 197 -2.62 -23.62 -4.26
CA ASP A 197 -1.97 -23.62 -5.58
C ASP A 197 -1.82 -22.19 -6.12
N THR A 198 -2.88 -21.40 -6.10
CA THR A 198 -2.84 -20.00 -6.54
C THR A 198 -1.85 -19.19 -5.73
N ALA A 199 -1.89 -19.30 -4.40
CA ALA A 199 -0.99 -18.58 -3.50
C ALA A 199 0.47 -18.97 -3.73
N TYR A 200 0.76 -20.28 -3.86
CA TYR A 200 2.13 -20.77 -4.12
C TYR A 200 2.66 -20.29 -5.48
N ARG A 201 1.85 -20.40 -6.53
CA ARG A 201 2.24 -19.94 -7.87
C ARG A 201 2.50 -18.43 -7.89
N ALA A 202 1.61 -17.64 -7.31
CA ALA A 202 1.77 -16.20 -7.23
C ALA A 202 3.03 -15.81 -6.44
N GLY A 203 3.30 -16.49 -5.32
CA GLY A 203 4.52 -16.29 -4.55
C GLY A 203 5.81 -16.59 -5.31
N ARG A 204 5.76 -17.47 -6.33
CA ARG A 204 6.89 -17.79 -7.22
C ARG A 204 6.97 -16.82 -8.41
N ASP A 205 5.83 -16.38 -8.94
CA ASP A 205 5.75 -15.65 -10.21
C ASP A 205 5.79 -14.13 -10.01
N ILE A 206 5.54 -13.63 -8.78
CA ILE A 206 5.73 -12.22 -8.43
C ILE A 206 7.22 -11.96 -8.17
N GLU A 207 7.77 -10.96 -8.87
CA GLU A 207 9.18 -10.54 -8.78
C GLU A 207 9.43 -9.68 -7.54
N ALA A 208 9.29 -10.27 -6.35
CA ALA A 208 9.53 -9.61 -5.07
C ALA A 208 10.41 -10.47 -4.16
N GLY A 209 11.24 -9.81 -3.36
CA GLY A 209 12.14 -10.50 -2.40
C GLY A 209 11.39 -11.18 -1.27
N ARG A 210 10.18 -10.74 -0.95
CA ARG A 210 9.31 -11.35 0.05
C ARG A 210 7.85 -11.30 -0.39
N VAL A 211 7.18 -12.45 -0.34
CA VAL A 211 5.74 -12.58 -0.62
C VAL A 211 5.07 -13.26 0.56
N TRP A 212 3.99 -12.70 1.08
CA TRP A 212 3.16 -13.23 2.17
C TRP A 212 1.86 -13.82 1.65
#